data_086a83f0136dcf5e03ff1c824c65d9a9
#
_entry.id   086a83f0136dcf5e03ff1c824c65d9a9
#
_cell.length_a   1.000
_cell.length_b   1.000
_cell.length_c   1.000
_cell.angle_alpha   90.00
_cell.angle_beta   90.00
_cell.angle_gamma   90.00
#
_symmetry.space_group_name_H-M   'P 1'
#
loop_
_entity.id
_entity.type
_entity.pdbx_description
1 polymer ?
#
loop_
_entity_poly.entity_id
_entity_poly.type
_entity_poly.pdbx_seq_one_letter_code
_entity_poly.pdbx_strand_id
1 'polypeptide(L)'
;EERLVPKEGFPLETVTISSFWRSLSPSSLRHNLRTLRNLSVSKKEAARILDGFQPDLVVGTGGYASYPVVHEAARRGIPTAVHESNAVPGLTTQRLAKVADRVMVGYEDSRQHYHHPDRVVVTGTPVRGEFFRLTRQQARDALGIRDDRPLVLSYWGSLGAEVMNGYMTDFIRRAVREGAPFH
;
A
#
# COMPACT_ATOMS: atom_id res chain seq x y z
N GLU A 1 0.07 -5.95 -10.10
CA GLU A 1 1.43 -5.45 -10.35
C GLU A 1 2.00 -6.00 -11.66
N GLU A 2 1.80 -7.28 -12.00
CA GLU A 2 2.35 -7.93 -13.21
C GLU A 2 2.10 -7.17 -14.52
N ARG A 3 1.00 -6.43 -14.62
CA ARG A 3 0.67 -5.61 -15.78
C ARG A 3 1.10 -4.15 -15.65
N LEU A 4 1.07 -3.62 -14.43
CA LEU A 4 1.27 -2.19 -14.20
C LEU A 4 2.75 -1.83 -14.12
N VAL A 5 3.54 -2.60 -13.38
CA VAL A 5 4.97 -2.31 -13.17
C VAL A 5 5.76 -2.31 -14.47
N PRO A 6 5.66 -3.33 -15.34
CA PRO A 6 6.36 -3.30 -16.65
C PRO A 6 5.86 -2.20 -17.57
N LYS A 7 4.57 -1.83 -17.50
CA LYS A 7 4.02 -0.72 -18.30
C LYS A 7 4.64 0.63 -17.95
N GLU A 8 5.06 0.81 -16.71
CA GLU A 8 5.79 2.01 -16.27
C GLU A 8 7.31 1.94 -16.54
N GLY A 9 7.77 0.90 -17.25
CA GLY A 9 9.18 0.75 -17.67
C GLY A 9 10.10 0.12 -16.61
N PHE A 10 9.54 -0.42 -15.51
CA PHE A 10 10.33 -1.07 -14.47
C PHE A 10 10.40 -2.59 -14.65
N PRO A 11 11.57 -3.23 -14.43
CA PRO A 11 11.68 -4.67 -14.40
C PRO A 11 10.88 -5.23 -13.21
N LEU A 12 10.26 -6.38 -13.40
CA LEU A 12 9.46 -7.05 -12.39
C LEU A 12 9.97 -8.45 -12.13
N GLU A 13 10.24 -8.74 -10.86
CA GLU A 13 10.46 -10.08 -10.36
C GLU A 13 9.33 -10.46 -9.37
N THR A 14 9.00 -11.73 -9.31
CA THR A 14 7.91 -12.22 -8.45
C THR A 14 8.42 -13.20 -7.41
N VAL A 15 7.73 -13.23 -6.26
CA VAL A 15 7.99 -14.20 -5.19
C VAL A 15 6.73 -15.01 -4.88
N THR A 16 6.91 -16.30 -4.66
CA THR A 16 5.81 -17.20 -4.28
C THR A 16 5.46 -16.99 -2.82
N ILE A 17 4.33 -16.36 -2.56
CA ILE A 17 3.88 -16.11 -1.19
C ILE A 17 2.37 -16.31 -1.04
N SER A 18 1.94 -16.69 0.15
CA SER A 18 0.54 -16.79 0.52
C SER A 18 0.31 -16.20 1.91
N SER A 19 -0.88 -15.65 2.14
CA SER A 19 -1.27 -15.13 3.44
C SER A 19 -1.67 -16.24 4.40
N PHE A 20 -1.45 -16.04 5.71
CA PHE A 20 -1.98 -16.93 6.74
C PHE A 20 -3.47 -16.67 6.95
N TRP A 21 -4.24 -17.73 7.05
CA TRP A 21 -5.65 -17.66 7.44
C TRP A 21 -5.77 -17.68 8.96
N ARG A 22 -6.57 -16.78 9.51
CA ARG A 22 -6.76 -16.64 10.95
C ARG A 22 -7.76 -17.63 11.56
N SER A 23 -8.43 -18.44 10.73
CA SER A 23 -9.37 -19.44 11.19
C SER A 23 -8.66 -20.71 11.68
N LEU A 24 -9.23 -21.40 12.66
CA LEU A 24 -8.73 -22.67 13.20
C LEU A 24 -9.40 -23.90 12.51
N SER A 25 -10.05 -23.73 11.37
CA SER A 25 -10.66 -24.84 10.66
C SER A 25 -9.61 -25.82 10.07
N PRO A 26 -9.94 -27.10 9.83
CA PRO A 26 -9.02 -28.05 9.21
C PRO A 26 -8.51 -27.60 7.84
N SER A 27 -9.33 -26.89 7.06
CA SER A 27 -8.94 -26.29 5.79
C SER A 27 -7.90 -25.18 5.98
N SER A 28 -8.05 -24.35 7.01
CA SER A 28 -7.10 -23.31 7.37
C SER A 28 -5.77 -23.89 7.85
N LEU A 29 -5.80 -24.99 8.58
CA LEU A 29 -4.59 -25.66 9.03
C LEU A 29 -3.76 -26.20 7.84
N ARG A 30 -4.46 -26.85 6.87
CA ARG A 30 -3.81 -27.31 5.63
C ARG A 30 -3.27 -26.15 4.80
N HIS A 31 -4.03 -25.06 4.69
CA HIS A 31 -3.59 -23.84 4.00
C HIS A 31 -2.36 -23.25 4.67
N ASN A 32 -2.35 -23.10 6.00
CA ASN A 32 -1.25 -22.54 6.76
C ASN A 32 0.01 -23.41 6.68
N LEU A 33 -0.12 -24.73 6.62
CA LEU A 33 1.02 -25.64 6.39
C LEU A 33 1.64 -25.43 5.00
N ARG A 34 0.81 -25.22 3.97
CA ARG A 34 1.28 -24.82 2.63
C ARG A 34 1.95 -23.46 2.64
N THR A 35 1.43 -22.52 3.42
CA THR A 35 2.00 -21.18 3.59
C THR A 35 3.38 -21.24 4.24
N LEU A 36 3.62 -22.13 5.22
CA LEU A 36 4.95 -22.35 5.81
C LEU A 36 5.95 -22.86 4.77
N ARG A 37 5.53 -23.80 3.90
CA ARG A 37 6.38 -24.25 2.79
C ARG A 37 6.68 -23.11 1.81
N ASN A 38 5.68 -22.30 1.48
CA ASN A 38 5.84 -21.14 0.60
C ASN A 38 6.80 -20.09 1.18
N LEU A 39 6.86 -19.91 2.52
CA LEU A 39 7.84 -19.04 3.15
C LEU A 39 9.29 -19.49 2.91
N SER A 40 9.55 -20.80 2.91
CA SER A 40 10.87 -21.32 2.58
C SER A 40 11.23 -21.12 1.10
N VAL A 41 10.25 -21.26 0.22
CA VAL A 41 10.42 -21.01 -1.22
C VAL A 41 10.64 -19.51 -1.46
N SER A 42 9.78 -18.65 -0.93
CA SER A 42 9.90 -17.20 -1.11
C SER A 42 11.22 -16.64 -0.57
N LYS A 43 11.76 -17.23 0.51
CA LYS A 43 13.10 -16.86 1.02
C LYS A 43 14.22 -17.16 0.01
N LYS A 44 14.17 -18.34 -0.64
CA LYS A 44 15.16 -18.69 -1.68
C LYS A 44 15.01 -17.81 -2.92
N GLU A 45 13.78 -17.53 -3.33
CA GLU A 45 13.48 -16.62 -4.45
C GLU A 45 13.97 -15.20 -4.15
N ALA A 46 13.68 -14.68 -2.95
CA ALA A 46 14.19 -13.39 -2.49
C ALA A 46 15.72 -13.33 -2.52
N ALA A 47 16.38 -14.39 -2.04
CA ALA A 47 17.83 -14.49 -2.08
C ALA A 47 18.37 -14.41 -3.51
N ARG A 48 17.77 -15.18 -4.45
CA ARG A 48 18.14 -15.17 -5.88
C ARG A 48 17.94 -13.80 -6.51
N ILE A 49 16.81 -13.14 -6.22
CA ILE A 49 16.52 -11.80 -6.74
C ILE A 49 17.56 -10.78 -6.24
N LEU A 50 17.89 -10.81 -4.95
CA LEU A 50 18.90 -9.91 -4.39
C LEU A 50 20.30 -10.19 -4.95
N ASP A 51 20.65 -11.47 -5.20
CA ASP A 51 21.92 -11.84 -5.82
C ASP A 51 22.02 -11.35 -7.27
N GLY A 52 20.92 -11.42 -8.02
CA GLY A 52 20.90 -10.97 -9.43
C GLY A 52 20.82 -9.47 -9.58
N PHE A 53 20.05 -8.79 -8.72
CA PHE A 53 19.82 -7.34 -8.82
C PHE A 53 20.89 -6.50 -8.09
N GLN A 54 21.48 -7.05 -7.01
CA GLN A 54 22.50 -6.38 -6.18
C GLN A 54 22.11 -4.96 -5.73
N PRO A 55 20.97 -4.78 -5.06
CA PRO A 55 20.46 -3.45 -4.71
C PRO A 55 21.32 -2.79 -3.62
N ASP A 56 21.49 -1.48 -3.73
CA ASP A 56 22.08 -0.63 -2.67
C ASP A 56 21.07 -0.31 -1.56
N LEU A 57 19.78 -0.41 -1.85
CA LEU A 57 18.68 -0.15 -0.91
C LEU A 57 17.47 -1.00 -1.30
N VAL A 58 16.79 -1.56 -0.30
CA VAL A 58 15.52 -2.27 -0.50
C VAL A 58 14.40 -1.54 0.24
N VAL A 59 13.35 -1.19 -0.50
CA VAL A 59 12.17 -0.51 0.04
C VAL A 59 10.95 -1.42 -0.05
N GLY A 60 10.33 -1.71 1.09
CA GLY A 60 9.06 -2.41 1.17
C GLY A 60 7.89 -1.44 1.30
N THR A 61 6.86 -1.58 0.48
CA THR A 61 5.66 -0.71 0.50
C THR A 61 4.46 -1.35 1.21
N GLY A 62 4.71 -2.22 2.16
CA GLY A 62 3.68 -2.97 2.86
C GLY A 62 3.23 -4.22 2.09
N GLY A 63 2.14 -4.84 2.58
CA GLY A 63 1.68 -6.10 2.05
C GLY A 63 2.60 -7.29 2.38
N TYR A 64 2.04 -8.49 2.39
CA TYR A 64 2.79 -9.70 2.76
C TYR A 64 3.87 -10.08 1.73
N ALA A 65 3.75 -9.64 0.49
CA ALA A 65 4.72 -9.90 -0.57
C ALA A 65 6.07 -9.20 -0.36
N SER A 66 6.11 -8.07 0.35
CA SER A 66 7.35 -7.35 0.66
C SER A 66 8.20 -8.06 1.73
N TYR A 67 7.56 -8.91 2.57
CA TYR A 67 8.23 -9.51 3.72
C TYR A 67 9.50 -10.32 3.37
N PRO A 68 9.47 -11.31 2.46
CA PRO A 68 10.65 -12.14 2.23
C PRO A 68 11.83 -11.35 1.67
N VAL A 69 11.60 -10.38 0.81
CA VAL A 69 12.67 -9.61 0.17
C VAL A 69 13.30 -8.63 1.17
N VAL A 70 12.51 -7.83 1.87
CA VAL A 70 13.01 -6.86 2.86
C VAL A 70 13.70 -7.59 4.03
N HIS A 71 13.11 -8.67 4.52
CA HIS A 71 13.70 -9.44 5.62
C HIS A 71 15.04 -10.07 5.22
N GLU A 72 15.16 -10.62 4.01
CA GLU A 72 16.41 -11.21 3.52
C GLU A 72 17.48 -10.13 3.26
N ALA A 73 17.08 -8.95 2.74
CA ALA A 73 17.97 -7.80 2.57
C ALA A 73 18.53 -7.33 3.92
N ALA A 74 17.67 -7.14 4.93
CA ALA A 74 18.10 -6.78 6.28
C ALA A 74 19.07 -7.80 6.88
N ARG A 75 18.80 -9.11 6.70
CA ARG A 75 19.69 -10.17 7.15
C ARG A 75 21.08 -10.13 6.50
N ARG A 76 21.17 -9.63 5.28
CA ARG A 76 22.42 -9.48 4.52
C ARG A 76 23.15 -8.17 4.79
N GLY A 77 22.58 -7.28 5.61
CA GLY A 77 23.12 -5.94 5.88
C GLY A 77 22.94 -4.96 4.73
N ILE A 78 22.04 -5.26 3.78
CA ILE A 78 21.64 -4.31 2.74
C ILE A 78 20.72 -3.28 3.39
N PRO A 79 20.94 -1.97 3.19
CA PRO A 79 20.06 -0.93 3.71
C PRO A 79 18.58 -1.17 3.38
N THR A 80 17.70 -1.01 4.37
CA THR A 80 16.27 -1.30 4.23
C THR A 80 15.38 -0.19 4.73
N ALA A 81 14.29 0.07 4.02
CA ALA A 81 13.20 0.90 4.49
C ALA A 81 11.85 0.22 4.26
N VAL A 82 10.87 0.50 5.10
CA VAL A 82 9.48 0.07 4.89
C VAL A 82 8.56 1.27 4.94
N HIS A 83 7.60 1.33 4.04
CA HIS A 83 6.57 2.36 4.02
C HIS A 83 5.22 1.79 4.41
N GLU A 84 4.51 2.49 5.31
CA GLU A 84 3.15 2.16 5.73
C GLU A 84 2.22 3.34 5.47
N SER A 85 1.24 3.12 4.63
CA SER A 85 0.24 4.13 4.27
C SER A 85 -0.93 4.22 5.25
N ASN A 86 -1.15 3.16 6.05
CA ASN A 86 -2.23 3.12 7.02
C ASN A 86 -1.81 3.81 8.33
N ALA A 87 -2.77 4.44 9.00
CA ALA A 87 -2.56 5.03 10.33
C ALA A 87 -2.19 3.95 11.37
N VAL A 88 -2.80 2.76 11.26
CA VAL A 88 -2.46 1.58 12.07
C VAL A 88 -1.71 0.58 11.18
N PRO A 89 -0.46 0.23 11.51
CA PRO A 89 0.35 -0.61 10.65
C PRO A 89 -0.18 -2.03 10.54
N GLY A 90 -0.09 -2.57 9.33
CA GLY A 90 -0.36 -3.98 9.06
C GLY A 90 0.68 -4.89 9.72
N LEU A 91 0.32 -6.16 9.95
CA LEU A 91 1.18 -7.14 10.63
C LEU A 91 2.55 -7.31 9.95
N THR A 92 2.60 -7.26 8.63
CA THR A 92 3.84 -7.36 7.86
C THR A 92 4.77 -6.20 8.17
N THR A 93 4.25 -4.96 8.13
CA THR A 93 5.04 -3.76 8.44
C THR A 93 5.51 -3.76 9.89
N GLN A 94 4.66 -4.16 10.85
CA GLN A 94 5.05 -4.30 12.25
C GLN A 94 6.23 -5.28 12.44
N ARG A 95 6.25 -6.39 11.69
CA ARG A 95 7.34 -7.37 11.76
C ARG A 95 8.60 -6.86 11.09
N LEU A 96 8.48 -6.24 9.92
CA LEU A 96 9.61 -5.69 9.19
C LEU A 96 10.24 -4.50 9.93
N ALA A 97 9.45 -3.68 10.60
CA ALA A 97 9.93 -2.55 11.40
C ALA A 97 10.93 -2.94 12.51
N LYS A 98 10.94 -4.21 12.92
CA LYS A 98 11.92 -4.72 13.91
C LYS A 98 13.32 -4.91 13.33
N VAL A 99 13.42 -5.09 12.01
CA VAL A 99 14.68 -5.40 11.32
C VAL A 99 15.07 -4.33 10.29
N ALA A 100 14.14 -3.53 9.82
CA ALA A 100 14.42 -2.46 8.87
C ALA A 100 15.15 -1.28 9.52
N ASP A 101 16.02 -0.62 8.75
CA ASP A 101 16.79 0.55 9.22
C ASP A 101 15.90 1.77 9.37
N ARG A 102 14.88 1.92 8.51
CA ARG A 102 13.90 3.03 8.56
C ARG A 102 12.48 2.55 8.32
N VAL A 103 11.56 3.21 8.98
CA VAL A 103 10.10 3.04 8.80
C VAL A 103 9.53 4.38 8.37
N MET A 104 9.02 4.44 7.15
CA MET A 104 8.35 5.62 6.60
C MET A 104 6.85 5.48 6.82
N VAL A 105 6.20 6.50 7.37
CA VAL A 105 4.77 6.45 7.68
C VAL A 105 4.02 7.62 7.05
N GLY A 106 2.75 7.40 6.76
CA GLY A 106 1.87 8.41 6.22
C GLY A 106 1.44 9.47 7.25
N TYR A 107 1.44 9.12 8.55
CA TYR A 107 0.87 9.94 9.61
C TYR A 107 1.76 9.96 10.85
N GLU A 108 1.85 11.12 11.55
CA GLU A 108 2.62 11.24 12.79
C GLU A 108 2.11 10.28 13.89
N ASP A 109 0.81 10.16 14.02
CA ASP A 109 0.17 9.28 15.02
C ASP A 109 0.54 7.80 14.83
N SER A 110 1.03 7.42 13.65
CA SER A 110 1.49 6.04 13.40
C SER A 110 2.73 5.67 14.21
N ARG A 111 3.55 6.66 14.61
CA ARG A 111 4.81 6.46 15.35
C ARG A 111 4.65 5.66 16.64
N GLN A 112 3.55 5.85 17.36
CA GLN A 112 3.25 5.16 18.62
C GLN A 112 3.10 3.64 18.49
N HIS A 113 2.90 3.13 17.27
CA HIS A 113 2.72 1.69 17.01
C HIS A 113 4.04 0.93 16.82
N TYR A 114 5.18 1.62 16.86
CA TYR A 114 6.49 1.01 16.60
C TYR A 114 7.36 0.97 17.86
N HIS A 115 8.08 -0.14 18.04
CA HIS A 115 8.98 -0.32 19.19
C HIS A 115 10.22 0.59 19.13
N HIS A 116 10.60 1.03 17.92
CA HIS A 116 11.74 1.89 17.67
C HIS A 116 11.27 3.19 17.00
N PRO A 117 10.67 4.13 17.76
CA PRO A 117 10.16 5.38 17.20
C PRO A 117 11.25 6.28 16.62
N ASP A 118 12.51 6.10 17.03
CA ASP A 118 13.70 6.77 16.50
C ASP A 118 13.99 6.40 15.03
N ARG A 119 13.54 5.23 14.58
CA ARG A 119 13.65 4.80 13.18
C ARG A 119 12.48 5.23 12.30
N VAL A 120 11.44 5.80 12.90
CA VAL A 120 10.22 6.20 12.19
C VAL A 120 10.37 7.62 11.64
N VAL A 121 10.13 7.76 10.34
CA VAL A 121 10.13 9.03 9.62
C VAL A 121 8.76 9.28 9.01
N VAL A 122 8.16 10.42 9.26
CA VAL A 122 6.89 10.80 8.65
C VAL A 122 7.17 11.41 7.28
N THR A 123 6.82 10.67 6.24
CA THR A 123 7.05 11.05 4.84
C THR A 123 5.76 11.44 4.12
N GLY A 124 4.62 11.20 4.73
CA GLY A 124 3.35 11.16 4.02
C GLY A 124 3.23 9.92 3.13
N THR A 125 2.14 9.84 2.39
CA THR A 125 1.93 8.78 1.39
C THR A 125 2.36 9.31 0.02
N PRO A 126 3.23 8.59 -0.73
CA PRO A 126 3.64 9.01 -2.05
C PRO A 126 2.45 9.15 -3.00
N VAL A 127 2.39 10.25 -3.72
CA VAL A 127 1.41 10.53 -4.76
C VAL A 127 2.11 10.85 -6.08
N ARG A 128 1.40 10.70 -7.19
CA ARG A 128 1.96 11.03 -8.52
C ARG A 128 2.26 12.52 -8.62
N GLY A 129 3.37 12.88 -9.27
CA GLY A 129 3.81 14.26 -9.42
C GLY A 129 2.81 15.16 -10.15
N GLU A 130 1.89 14.60 -10.91
CA GLU A 130 0.80 15.33 -11.59
C GLU A 130 -0.10 16.10 -10.61
N PHE A 131 -0.29 15.56 -9.39
CA PHE A 131 -1.07 16.25 -8.34
C PHE A 131 -0.46 17.59 -7.90
N PHE A 132 0.83 17.80 -8.16
CA PHE A 132 1.52 19.04 -7.81
C PHE A 132 1.68 20.00 -9.00
N ARG A 133 1.33 19.56 -10.22
CA ARG A 133 1.54 20.35 -11.46
C ARG A 133 0.28 21.05 -11.94
N LEU A 134 -0.89 20.52 -11.62
CA LEU A 134 -2.16 21.10 -12.06
C LEU A 134 -2.67 22.13 -11.06
N THR A 135 -3.00 23.31 -11.55
CA THR A 135 -3.79 24.25 -10.77
C THR A 135 -5.26 23.81 -10.70
N ARG A 136 -6.01 24.34 -9.72
CA ARG A 136 -7.45 24.09 -9.60
C ARG A 136 -8.18 24.39 -10.92
N GLN A 137 -7.86 25.50 -11.56
CA GLN A 137 -8.52 25.90 -12.81
C GLN A 137 -8.21 24.90 -13.93
N GLN A 138 -6.96 24.55 -14.13
CA GLN A 138 -6.58 23.56 -15.15
C GLN A 138 -7.25 22.19 -14.94
N ALA A 139 -7.40 21.76 -13.70
CA ALA A 139 -8.10 20.52 -13.39
C ALA A 139 -9.61 20.61 -13.70
N ARG A 140 -10.24 21.75 -13.37
CA ARG A 140 -11.67 21.99 -13.70
C ARG A 140 -11.90 22.04 -15.20
N ASP A 141 -11.04 22.73 -15.94
CA ASP A 141 -11.11 22.82 -17.39
C ASP A 141 -10.98 21.44 -18.05
N ALA A 142 -10.03 20.61 -17.57
CA ALA A 142 -9.85 19.24 -18.04
C ALA A 142 -11.07 18.34 -17.76
N LEU A 143 -11.82 18.61 -16.70
CA LEU A 143 -13.08 17.93 -16.35
C LEU A 143 -14.32 18.54 -17.04
N GLY A 144 -14.14 19.62 -17.80
CA GLY A 144 -15.26 20.33 -18.45
C GLY A 144 -16.16 21.12 -17.47
N ILE A 145 -15.68 21.41 -16.25
CA ILE A 145 -16.41 22.14 -15.22
C ILE A 145 -16.11 23.63 -15.40
N ARG A 146 -17.11 24.40 -15.89
CA ARG A 146 -16.93 25.78 -16.30
C ARG A 146 -17.51 26.83 -15.34
N ASP A 147 -18.16 26.42 -14.26
CA ASP A 147 -18.70 27.28 -13.23
C ASP A 147 -17.97 27.12 -11.89
N ASP A 148 -18.25 27.97 -10.91
CA ASP A 148 -17.56 27.98 -9.61
C ASP A 148 -18.23 27.12 -8.53
N ARG A 149 -19.25 26.34 -8.88
CA ARG A 149 -19.92 25.45 -7.92
C ARG A 149 -18.92 24.49 -7.31
N PRO A 150 -19.08 24.13 -6.03
CA PRO A 150 -18.25 23.10 -5.41
C PRO A 150 -18.32 21.78 -6.18
N LEU A 151 -17.20 21.09 -6.28
CA LEU A 151 -17.13 19.72 -6.78
C LEU A 151 -17.07 18.77 -5.60
N VAL A 152 -17.99 17.82 -5.55
CA VAL A 152 -17.98 16.72 -4.57
C VAL A 152 -17.49 15.46 -5.27
N LEU A 153 -16.30 15.01 -4.92
CA LEU A 153 -15.72 13.77 -5.42
C LEU A 153 -15.86 12.67 -4.36
N SER A 154 -16.52 11.58 -4.71
CA SER A 154 -16.61 10.39 -3.88
C SER A 154 -15.87 9.23 -4.53
N TYR A 155 -14.89 8.67 -3.82
CA TYR A 155 -14.17 7.47 -4.26
C TYR A 155 -13.81 6.58 -3.06
N TRP A 156 -13.78 5.30 -3.30
CA TRP A 156 -13.48 4.28 -2.30
C TRP A 156 -12.42 3.35 -2.85
N GLY A 157 -11.68 2.67 -2.00
CA GLY A 157 -10.56 1.82 -2.39
C GLY A 157 -10.86 0.82 -3.53
N SER A 158 -9.86 0.23 -4.09
CA SER A 158 -9.88 -0.60 -5.33
C SER A 158 -10.86 -1.78 -5.31
N LEU A 159 -11.24 -2.26 -4.13
CA LEU A 159 -12.22 -3.34 -3.96
C LEU A 159 -13.66 -2.83 -3.83
N GLY A 160 -13.86 -1.51 -3.87
CA GLY A 160 -15.14 -0.88 -3.62
C GLY A 160 -15.50 -0.86 -2.13
N ALA A 161 -16.66 -0.26 -1.83
CA ALA A 161 -17.22 -0.22 -0.48
C ALA A 161 -18.74 -0.20 -0.60
N GLU A 162 -19.39 -1.34 -0.67
CA GLU A 162 -20.84 -1.49 -0.93
C GLU A 162 -21.68 -0.61 0.00
N VAL A 163 -21.39 -0.62 1.31
CA VAL A 163 -22.09 0.20 2.30
C VAL A 163 -21.93 1.69 2.02
N MET A 164 -20.70 2.13 1.71
CA MET A 164 -20.42 3.54 1.41
C MET A 164 -21.03 3.98 0.08
N ASN A 165 -21.06 3.08 -0.91
CA ASN A 165 -21.78 3.32 -2.18
C ASN A 165 -23.28 3.52 -1.95
N GLY A 166 -23.88 2.77 -1.01
CA GLY A 166 -25.26 2.95 -0.57
C GLY A 166 -25.50 4.37 -0.01
N TYR A 167 -24.70 4.77 0.97
CA TYR A 167 -24.79 6.11 1.55
C TYR A 167 -24.59 7.22 0.51
N MET A 168 -23.63 7.06 -0.39
CA MET A 168 -23.41 8.05 -1.44
C MET A 168 -24.56 8.10 -2.43
N THR A 169 -25.17 6.97 -2.77
CA THR A 169 -26.36 6.93 -3.62
C THR A 169 -27.52 7.71 -3.00
N ASP A 170 -27.76 7.52 -1.70
CA ASP A 170 -28.81 8.24 -0.99
C ASP A 170 -28.49 9.73 -0.85
N PHE A 171 -27.24 10.08 -0.61
CA PHE A 171 -26.76 11.47 -0.62
C PHE A 171 -27.03 12.15 -1.98
N ILE A 172 -26.66 11.50 -3.10
CA ILE A 172 -26.86 12.03 -4.46
C ILE A 172 -28.37 12.21 -4.74
N ARG A 173 -29.21 11.21 -4.43
CA ARG A 173 -30.66 11.29 -4.61
C ARG A 173 -31.26 12.46 -3.85
N ARG A 174 -30.81 12.69 -2.62
CA ARG A 174 -31.24 13.81 -1.79
C ARG A 174 -30.77 15.13 -2.38
N ALA A 175 -29.49 15.23 -2.74
CA ALA A 175 -28.88 16.43 -3.32
C ALA A 175 -29.60 16.86 -4.60
N VAL A 176 -29.92 15.93 -5.51
CA VAL A 176 -30.67 16.19 -6.74
C VAL A 176 -32.07 16.70 -6.43
N ARG A 177 -32.78 16.08 -5.46
CA ARG A 177 -34.14 16.46 -5.06
C ARG A 177 -34.18 17.87 -4.45
N GLU A 178 -33.17 18.22 -3.65
CA GLU A 178 -33.07 19.51 -2.97
C GLU A 178 -32.41 20.61 -3.85
N GLY A 179 -31.99 20.28 -5.09
CA GLY A 179 -31.35 21.25 -5.99
C GLY A 179 -30.00 21.74 -5.45
N ALA A 180 -29.21 20.86 -4.81
CA ALA A 180 -27.98 21.25 -4.17
C ALA A 180 -26.96 21.86 -5.16
N PRO A 181 -26.30 22.99 -4.80
CA PRO A 181 -25.49 23.80 -5.71
C PRO A 181 -24.05 23.27 -5.86
N PHE A 182 -23.88 21.99 -6.21
CA PHE A 182 -22.56 21.39 -6.47
C PHE A 182 -22.60 20.41 -7.65
N HIS A 183 -21.42 20.01 -8.12
CA HIS A 183 -21.20 18.95 -9.11
C HIS A 183 -20.86 17.64 -8.44
#